data_cc03056063b6da91ffbb819e4a2d5559
#
_entry.id   cc03056063b6da91ffbb819e4a2d5559
#
_cell.length_a   1.000
_cell.length_b   1.000
_cell.length_c   1.000
_cell.angle_alpha   90.00
_cell.angle_beta   90.00
_cell.angle_gamma   90.00
#
_symmetry.space_group_name_H-M   'P 1'
#
loop_
_entity.id
_entity.type
_entity.pdbx_description
1 polymer ?
#
loop_
_entity_poly.entity_id
_entity_poly.type
_entity_poly.pdbx_seq_one_letter_code
_entity_poly.pdbx_strand_id
1 'polypeptide(L)'
;MRYVKWTFVTLVVLFVGGFFHYVLPQHDIVRIVNTYEERQDLTGWTTMFWQAPDNGSTTNQTRDVQFIQAVYPNGKSMVYRNEDTGWGWPPYFKFDTANLYTEANDAISTKAAPEWYSVTHYGWRNEILSIFPNAIAFKAVEGPDVRIIPWFNIVFLIFFATVLMLIRRMWLQFRERTIDPLVEDVDEAWDDATERTRDTARGIKGWFSKKR
;
A
#
# COMPACT_ATOMS: atom_id res chain seq x y z
N MET A 1 20.34 -0.34 -21.27
CA MET A 1 20.28 -0.46 -19.79
C MET A 1 19.64 0.75 -19.09
N ARG A 2 19.84 2.01 -19.49
CA ARG A 2 19.26 3.21 -18.85
C ARG A 2 17.73 3.21 -18.83
N TYR A 3 17.08 2.88 -19.94
CA TYR A 3 15.61 2.81 -20.04
C TYR A 3 15.01 1.73 -19.14
N VAL A 4 15.60 0.55 -19.11
CA VAL A 4 15.13 -0.56 -18.23
C VAL A 4 15.16 -0.15 -16.76
N LYS A 5 16.24 0.51 -16.32
CA LYS A 5 16.35 1.04 -14.96
C LYS A 5 15.22 2.04 -14.65
N TRP A 6 14.98 3.01 -15.53
CA TRP A 6 13.94 4.02 -15.30
C TRP A 6 12.53 3.44 -15.36
N THR A 7 12.27 2.49 -16.28
CA THR A 7 10.99 1.76 -16.32
C THR A 7 10.74 1.03 -15.01
N PHE A 8 11.75 0.31 -14.50
CA PHE A 8 11.62 -0.40 -13.23
C PHE A 8 11.35 0.56 -12.06
N VAL A 9 12.10 1.66 -11.96
CA VAL A 9 11.88 2.68 -10.92
C VAL A 9 10.47 3.26 -11.01
N THR A 10 9.99 3.59 -12.20
CA THR A 10 8.64 4.12 -12.41
C THR A 10 7.58 3.12 -11.96
N LEU A 11 7.73 1.83 -12.31
CA LEU A 11 6.79 0.78 -11.88
C LEU A 11 6.76 0.62 -10.35
N VAL A 12 7.92 0.66 -9.70
CA VAL A 12 8.00 0.61 -8.23
C VAL A 12 7.32 1.82 -7.61
N VAL A 13 7.55 3.02 -8.13
CA VAL A 13 6.91 4.25 -7.62
C VAL A 13 5.40 4.20 -7.79
N LEU A 14 4.91 3.74 -8.96
CA LEU A 14 3.48 3.56 -9.21
C LEU A 14 2.85 2.52 -8.29
N PHE A 15 3.53 1.40 -8.06
CA PHE A 15 3.07 0.35 -7.15
C PHE A 15 2.99 0.86 -5.70
N VAL A 16 4.04 1.49 -5.20
CA VAL A 16 4.08 2.05 -3.84
C VAL A 16 3.06 3.18 -3.67
N GLY A 17 2.94 4.07 -4.67
CA GLY A 17 1.94 5.13 -4.68
C GLY A 17 0.51 4.59 -4.68
N GLY A 18 0.22 3.59 -5.52
CA GLY A 18 -1.07 2.89 -5.55
C GLY A 18 -1.39 2.18 -4.24
N PHE A 19 -0.40 1.51 -3.65
CA PHE A 19 -0.53 0.87 -2.36
C PHE A 19 -0.91 1.87 -1.24
N PHE A 20 -0.18 2.99 -1.13
CA PHE A 20 -0.52 4.02 -0.15
C PHE A 20 -1.87 4.69 -0.44
N HIS A 21 -2.18 4.93 -1.70
CA HIS A 21 -3.49 5.46 -2.07
C HIS A 21 -4.64 4.50 -1.67
N TYR A 22 -4.41 3.19 -1.72
CA TYR A 22 -5.38 2.20 -1.27
C TYR A 22 -5.51 2.15 0.25
N VAL A 23 -4.38 2.16 0.96
CA VAL A 23 -4.32 1.88 2.41
C VAL A 23 -4.56 3.12 3.26
N LEU A 24 -4.09 4.30 2.85
CA LEU A 24 -4.22 5.52 3.65
C LEU A 24 -5.69 6.01 3.71
N PRO A 25 -6.12 6.58 4.86
CA PRO A 25 -7.48 7.06 5.02
C PRO A 25 -7.79 8.20 4.05
N GLN A 26 -8.91 8.08 3.38
CA GLN A 26 -9.50 9.08 2.49
C GLN A 26 -10.76 9.65 3.15
N HIS A 27 -11.15 10.84 2.76
CA HIS A 27 -12.31 11.54 3.29
C HIS A 27 -13.21 12.00 2.14
N ASP A 28 -14.43 11.52 2.13
CA ASP A 28 -15.45 11.92 1.18
C ASP A 28 -16.54 12.74 1.89
N ILE A 29 -16.93 13.86 1.31
CA ILE A 29 -18.11 14.62 1.78
C ILE A 29 -19.31 14.10 1.01
N VAL A 30 -20.22 13.46 1.72
CA VAL A 30 -21.39 12.81 1.13
C VAL A 30 -22.64 12.97 2.00
N ARG A 31 -23.78 12.75 1.39
CA ARG A 31 -25.07 12.58 2.07
C ARG A 31 -25.42 11.09 2.07
N ILE A 32 -25.74 10.54 3.24
CA ILE A 32 -26.18 9.15 3.37
C ILE A 32 -27.65 9.06 2.91
N VAL A 33 -27.94 8.07 2.09
CA VAL A 33 -29.27 7.89 1.50
C VAL A 33 -29.95 6.60 1.92
N ASN A 34 -29.17 5.55 2.18
CA ASN A 34 -29.69 4.25 2.59
C ASN A 34 -28.59 3.38 3.17
N THR A 35 -28.96 2.38 3.94
CA THR A 35 -28.12 1.27 4.36
C THR A 35 -28.80 -0.04 4.01
N TYR A 36 -28.03 -1.08 3.68
CA TYR A 36 -28.56 -2.42 3.40
C TYR A 36 -27.52 -3.48 3.71
N GLU A 37 -28.01 -4.71 3.87
CA GLU A 37 -27.16 -5.89 4.01
C GLU A 37 -27.36 -6.77 2.77
N GLU A 38 -26.26 -7.30 2.27
CA GLU A 38 -26.28 -8.18 1.10
C GLU A 38 -25.31 -9.33 1.29
N ARG A 39 -25.74 -10.51 0.91
CA ARG A 39 -24.89 -11.68 0.89
C ARG A 39 -23.91 -11.61 -0.25
N GLN A 40 -22.63 -11.64 0.06
CA GLN A 40 -21.54 -11.57 -0.91
C GLN A 40 -20.81 -12.91 -1.02
N ASP A 41 -20.62 -13.36 -2.26
CA ASP A 41 -19.78 -14.52 -2.56
C ASP A 41 -18.34 -14.06 -2.74
N LEU A 42 -17.51 -14.38 -1.77
CA LEU A 42 -16.09 -13.98 -1.74
C LEU A 42 -15.23 -15.02 -2.47
N THR A 43 -15.45 -15.17 -3.76
CA THR A 43 -14.72 -16.13 -4.58
C THR A 43 -13.76 -15.44 -5.55
N GLY A 44 -12.64 -16.10 -5.86
CA GLY A 44 -11.70 -15.63 -6.85
C GLY A 44 -10.68 -14.62 -6.34
N TRP A 45 -10.01 -13.93 -7.26
CA TRP A 45 -8.90 -13.01 -6.96
C TRP A 45 -9.33 -11.71 -6.27
N THR A 46 -10.61 -11.33 -6.35
CA THR A 46 -11.14 -10.14 -5.65
C THR A 46 -11.18 -10.30 -4.14
N THR A 47 -11.03 -11.53 -3.63
CA THR A 47 -10.97 -11.85 -2.20
C THR A 47 -9.92 -11.03 -1.44
N MET A 48 -8.82 -10.64 -2.11
CA MET A 48 -7.77 -9.82 -1.51
C MET A 48 -8.24 -8.41 -1.10
N PHE A 49 -9.35 -7.93 -1.63
CA PHE A 49 -9.93 -6.63 -1.29
C PHE A 49 -10.95 -6.69 -0.16
N TRP A 50 -11.30 -7.88 0.30
CA TRP A 50 -12.25 -8.12 1.38
C TRP A 50 -11.51 -8.48 2.67
N GLN A 51 -12.13 -8.21 3.80
CA GLN A 51 -11.54 -8.63 5.07
C GLN A 51 -11.56 -10.15 5.22
N ALA A 52 -10.53 -10.68 5.89
CA ALA A 52 -10.50 -12.09 6.24
C ALA A 52 -11.61 -12.39 7.26
N PRO A 53 -12.30 -13.54 7.15
CA PRO A 53 -13.30 -13.93 8.15
C PRO A 53 -12.63 -14.19 9.51
N ASP A 54 -13.24 -13.67 10.59
CA ASP A 54 -12.70 -13.74 11.97
C ASP A 54 -12.49 -15.17 12.49
N ASN A 55 -13.14 -16.16 11.89
CA ASN A 55 -13.21 -17.52 12.43
C ASN A 55 -12.17 -18.49 11.86
N GLY A 56 -11.21 -18.03 11.05
CA GLY A 56 -10.21 -18.92 10.44
C GLY A 56 -10.80 -20.01 9.53
N SER A 57 -12.13 -19.98 9.29
CA SER A 57 -12.82 -20.93 8.44
C SER A 57 -12.63 -20.56 6.98
N THR A 58 -11.79 -21.32 6.31
CA THR A 58 -11.59 -21.23 4.85
C THR A 58 -12.78 -21.72 4.04
N THR A 59 -13.83 -22.21 4.70
CA THR A 59 -14.92 -22.95 4.06
C THR A 59 -16.14 -22.09 3.71
N ASN A 60 -16.36 -20.95 4.39
CA ASN A 60 -17.49 -20.07 4.09
C ASN A 60 -17.04 -18.92 3.18
N GLN A 61 -17.17 -19.14 1.89
CA GLN A 61 -16.91 -18.14 0.86
C GLN A 61 -18.04 -17.10 0.74
N THR A 62 -19.14 -17.28 1.47
CA THR A 62 -20.34 -16.45 1.44
C THR A 62 -20.57 -15.84 2.80
N ARG A 63 -20.75 -14.53 2.87
CA ARG A 63 -21.11 -13.82 4.11
C ARG A 63 -22.01 -12.63 3.86
N ASP A 64 -22.75 -12.22 4.88
CA ASP A 64 -23.55 -11.01 4.85
C ASP A 64 -22.63 -9.80 5.14
N VAL A 65 -22.66 -8.83 4.24
CA VAL A 65 -21.88 -7.60 4.30
C VAL A 65 -22.80 -6.42 4.37
N GLN A 66 -22.51 -5.49 5.28
CA GLN A 66 -23.25 -4.25 5.43
C GLN A 66 -22.73 -3.21 4.44
N PHE A 67 -23.64 -2.55 3.75
CA PHE A 67 -23.36 -1.50 2.79
C PHE A 67 -24.05 -0.19 3.18
N ILE A 68 -23.38 0.92 2.85
CA ILE A 68 -23.84 2.27 3.08
C ILE A 68 -23.88 2.99 1.75
N GLN A 69 -25.07 3.39 1.33
CA GLN A 69 -25.29 4.13 0.09
C GLN A 69 -25.22 5.63 0.37
N ALA A 70 -24.45 6.33 -0.43
CA ALA A 70 -24.25 7.76 -0.28
C ALA A 70 -24.28 8.47 -1.64
N VAL A 71 -24.45 9.78 -1.60
CA VAL A 71 -24.45 10.64 -2.78
C VAL A 71 -23.55 11.84 -2.52
N TYR A 72 -22.64 12.10 -3.44
CA TYR A 72 -21.78 13.27 -3.44
C TYR A 72 -22.57 14.56 -3.73
N PRO A 73 -22.03 15.74 -3.40
CA PRO A 73 -22.66 17.03 -3.73
C PRO A 73 -22.99 17.20 -5.21
N ASN A 74 -22.19 16.61 -6.11
CA ASN A 74 -22.42 16.63 -7.54
C ASN A 74 -23.48 15.63 -8.05
N GLY A 75 -24.14 14.91 -7.13
CA GLY A 75 -25.17 13.91 -7.44
C GLY A 75 -24.65 12.52 -7.81
N LYS A 76 -23.33 12.30 -7.86
CA LYS A 76 -22.77 10.98 -8.13
C LYS A 76 -22.97 10.04 -6.94
N SER A 77 -23.38 8.81 -7.22
CA SER A 77 -23.58 7.79 -6.19
C SER A 77 -22.26 7.17 -5.74
N MET A 78 -22.19 6.79 -4.47
CA MET A 78 -21.10 6.04 -3.86
C MET A 78 -21.68 4.97 -2.93
N VAL A 79 -21.00 3.83 -2.88
CA VAL A 79 -21.36 2.74 -1.96
C VAL A 79 -20.09 2.36 -1.19
N TYR A 80 -20.21 2.37 0.13
CA TYR A 80 -19.17 1.89 1.03
C TYR A 80 -19.61 0.56 1.62
N ARG A 81 -18.67 -0.35 1.79
CA ARG A 81 -18.86 -1.51 2.67
C ARG A 81 -18.60 -1.08 4.13
N ASN A 82 -19.12 -1.86 5.05
CA ASN A 82 -18.92 -1.66 6.48
C ASN A 82 -18.48 -2.99 7.10
N GLU A 83 -17.18 -3.22 7.13
CA GLU A 83 -16.57 -4.44 7.65
C GLU A 83 -15.56 -4.11 8.75
N ASP A 84 -15.47 -4.99 9.76
CA ASP A 84 -14.42 -4.91 10.77
C ASP A 84 -13.06 -5.21 10.16
N THR A 85 -12.05 -4.46 10.56
CA THR A 85 -10.66 -4.74 10.22
C THR A 85 -9.95 -5.55 11.31
N GLY A 86 -10.47 -5.53 12.52
CA GLY A 86 -9.88 -6.22 13.65
C GLY A 86 -8.39 -5.89 13.81
N TRP A 87 -7.57 -6.91 14.02
CA TRP A 87 -6.11 -6.85 14.03
C TRP A 87 -5.49 -7.08 12.64
N GLY A 88 -6.34 -7.19 11.61
CA GLY A 88 -5.92 -7.47 10.25
C GLY A 88 -5.32 -6.25 9.54
N TRP A 89 -5.03 -6.45 8.27
CA TRP A 89 -4.50 -5.42 7.41
C TRP A 89 -5.63 -4.83 6.51
N PRO A 90 -5.71 -3.52 6.31
CA PRO A 90 -4.92 -2.45 6.95
C PRO A 90 -5.29 -2.21 8.42
N PRO A 91 -4.33 -1.75 9.27
CA PRO A 91 -4.46 -1.71 10.72
C PRO A 91 -5.32 -0.52 11.19
N TYR A 92 -6.58 -0.51 10.86
CA TYR A 92 -7.53 0.51 11.32
C TYR A 92 -8.14 0.19 12.69
N PHE A 93 -7.93 -1.04 13.20
CA PHE A 93 -8.41 -1.47 14.52
C PHE A 93 -9.91 -1.25 14.72
N LYS A 94 -10.69 -1.42 13.66
CA LYS A 94 -12.12 -1.33 13.70
C LYS A 94 -12.69 -2.68 14.12
N PHE A 95 -13.41 -2.72 15.25
CA PHE A 95 -13.96 -3.92 15.86
C PHE A 95 -15.48 -3.89 16.00
N ASP A 96 -16.12 -2.80 15.59
CA ASP A 96 -17.54 -2.61 15.80
C ASP A 96 -18.21 -1.98 14.57
N THR A 97 -18.60 -2.84 13.65
CA THR A 97 -19.39 -2.45 12.47
C THR A 97 -20.82 -2.06 12.85
N ALA A 98 -21.37 -2.60 13.94
CA ALA A 98 -22.74 -2.35 14.35
C ALA A 98 -22.96 -0.89 14.76
N ASN A 99 -22.03 -0.28 15.48
CA ASN A 99 -22.10 1.13 15.85
C ASN A 99 -22.08 2.02 14.61
N LEU A 100 -21.14 1.79 13.68
CA LEU A 100 -21.06 2.55 12.45
C LEU A 100 -22.30 2.39 11.57
N TYR A 101 -22.89 1.19 11.56
CA TYR A 101 -24.14 0.93 10.85
C TYR A 101 -25.31 1.69 11.46
N THR A 102 -25.37 1.78 12.79
CA THR A 102 -26.37 2.55 13.52
C THR A 102 -26.23 4.05 13.23
N GLU A 103 -25.00 4.58 13.29
CA GLU A 103 -24.72 5.98 12.93
C GLU A 103 -25.12 6.27 11.48
N ALA A 104 -24.84 5.36 10.55
CA ALA A 104 -25.22 5.51 9.15
C ALA A 104 -26.75 5.53 8.96
N ASN A 105 -27.47 4.70 9.71
CA ASN A 105 -28.94 4.70 9.68
C ASN A 105 -29.54 6.00 10.22
N ASP A 106 -28.98 6.54 11.29
CA ASP A 106 -29.42 7.81 11.87
C ASP A 106 -29.09 9.01 10.96
N ALA A 107 -28.00 8.90 10.18
CA ALA A 107 -27.54 9.92 9.23
C ALA A 107 -28.31 9.94 7.89
N ILE A 108 -29.30 9.08 7.69
CA ILE A 108 -30.06 9.03 6.43
C ILE A 108 -30.86 10.32 6.26
N SER A 109 -30.63 11.02 5.15
CA SER A 109 -31.29 12.30 4.88
C SER A 109 -31.79 12.39 3.44
N THR A 110 -32.73 13.30 3.20
CA THR A 110 -33.37 13.48 1.89
C THR A 110 -32.70 14.59 1.09
N LYS A 111 -32.96 14.63 -0.21
CA LYS A 111 -32.49 15.73 -1.06
C LYS A 111 -33.06 17.09 -0.68
N ALA A 112 -34.29 17.11 -0.09
CA ALA A 112 -34.96 18.34 0.32
C ALA A 112 -34.37 18.93 1.61
N ALA A 113 -33.88 18.06 2.52
CA ALA A 113 -33.23 18.45 3.77
C ALA A 113 -31.93 17.64 3.89
N PRO A 114 -30.87 18.04 3.18
CA PRO A 114 -29.64 17.25 3.12
C PRO A 114 -28.81 17.50 4.38
N GLU A 115 -28.36 16.40 4.99
CA GLU A 115 -27.33 16.41 6.02
C GLU A 115 -26.04 15.85 5.43
N TRP A 116 -24.94 16.56 5.65
CA TRP A 116 -23.65 16.22 5.06
C TRP A 116 -22.72 15.60 6.09
N TYR A 117 -22.04 14.54 5.67
CA TYR A 117 -21.09 13.81 6.50
C TYR A 117 -19.75 13.65 5.76
N SER A 118 -18.68 13.76 6.53
CA SER A 118 -17.37 13.30 6.10
C SER A 118 -17.26 11.81 6.44
N VAL A 119 -17.20 10.98 5.41
CA VAL A 119 -16.92 9.55 5.55
C VAL A 119 -15.42 9.32 5.44
N THR A 120 -14.83 8.81 6.51
CA THR A 120 -13.45 8.32 6.48
C THR A 120 -13.48 6.88 6.01
N HIS A 121 -12.73 6.57 4.96
CA HIS A 121 -12.67 5.23 4.37
C HIS A 121 -11.27 4.91 3.83
N TYR A 122 -11.02 3.65 3.52
CA TYR A 122 -9.88 3.20 2.73
C TYR A 122 -10.35 2.27 1.60
N GLY A 123 -9.48 2.07 0.64
CA GLY A 123 -9.78 1.22 -0.53
C GLY A 123 -10.32 2.01 -1.72
N TRP A 124 -10.47 1.31 -2.81
CA TRP A 124 -10.95 1.88 -4.07
C TRP A 124 -12.39 1.47 -4.35
N ARG A 125 -13.09 2.30 -5.08
CA ARG A 125 -14.35 1.95 -5.73
C ARG A 125 -14.07 1.51 -7.17
N ASN A 126 -14.39 0.26 -7.49
CA ASN A 126 -14.38 -0.23 -8.87
C ASN A 126 -15.71 -0.94 -9.16
N GLU A 127 -16.50 -0.36 -10.06
CA GLU A 127 -17.84 -0.88 -10.38
C GLU A 127 -17.77 -2.18 -11.19
N ILE A 128 -16.80 -2.30 -12.12
CA ILE A 128 -16.64 -3.48 -12.99
C ILE A 128 -16.28 -4.71 -12.15
N LEU A 129 -15.48 -4.53 -11.12
CA LEU A 129 -14.96 -5.62 -10.29
C LEU A 129 -15.75 -5.76 -8.98
N SER A 130 -16.81 -4.99 -8.78
CA SER A 130 -17.60 -4.96 -7.54
C SER A 130 -16.74 -4.77 -6.28
N ILE A 131 -15.72 -3.89 -6.38
CA ILE A 131 -14.86 -3.52 -5.26
C ILE A 131 -15.42 -2.26 -4.61
N PHE A 132 -15.53 -2.29 -3.28
CA PHE A 132 -16.08 -1.22 -2.48
C PHE A 132 -15.07 -0.73 -1.43
N PRO A 133 -14.89 0.58 -1.24
CA PRO A 133 -14.11 1.10 -0.13
C PRO A 133 -14.77 0.78 1.21
N ASN A 134 -13.97 0.56 2.24
CA ASN A 134 -14.47 0.25 3.57
C ASN A 134 -14.59 1.53 4.42
N ALA A 135 -15.78 1.84 4.88
CA ALA A 135 -16.03 2.95 5.78
C ALA A 135 -15.47 2.66 7.18
N ILE A 136 -14.79 3.65 7.76
CA ILE A 136 -14.16 3.55 9.09
C ILE A 136 -14.88 4.41 10.10
N ALA A 137 -15.26 5.64 9.72
CA ALA A 137 -15.93 6.59 10.61
C ALA A 137 -16.76 7.60 9.83
N PHE A 138 -17.75 8.18 10.50
CA PHE A 138 -18.53 9.32 10.03
C PHE A 138 -18.32 10.52 10.94
N LYS A 139 -18.39 11.70 10.35
CA LYS A 139 -18.38 12.94 11.09
C LYS A 139 -19.32 13.92 10.39
N ALA A 140 -20.33 14.42 11.09
CA ALA A 140 -21.19 15.48 10.58
C ALA A 140 -20.38 16.72 10.23
N VAL A 141 -20.70 17.35 9.10
CA VAL A 141 -20.07 18.57 8.61
C VAL A 141 -21.13 19.61 8.27
N GLU A 142 -20.73 20.88 8.30
CA GLU A 142 -21.67 22.00 8.11
C GLU A 142 -22.25 22.09 6.69
N GLY A 143 -21.59 21.49 5.69
CA GLY A 143 -22.05 21.56 4.32
C GLY A 143 -21.16 20.81 3.33
N PRO A 144 -21.56 20.81 2.05
CA PRO A 144 -20.88 20.03 1.00
C PRO A 144 -19.51 20.57 0.62
N ASP A 145 -19.22 21.84 0.90
CA ASP A 145 -18.01 22.55 0.46
C ASP A 145 -16.88 22.53 1.52
N VAL A 146 -17.07 21.80 2.62
CA VAL A 146 -16.09 21.70 3.69
C VAL A 146 -14.82 21.01 3.17
N ARG A 147 -13.67 21.65 3.38
CA ARG A 147 -12.37 21.09 3.00
C ARG A 147 -11.70 20.41 4.18
N ILE A 148 -11.46 19.11 4.04
CA ILE A 148 -10.74 18.31 5.05
C ILE A 148 -9.28 18.16 4.62
N ILE A 149 -8.36 18.57 5.50
CA ILE A 149 -6.92 18.39 5.28
C ILE A 149 -6.54 17.03 5.85
N PRO A 150 -5.95 16.13 5.04
CA PRO A 150 -5.59 14.79 5.48
C PRO A 150 -4.28 14.79 6.28
N TRP A 151 -4.29 15.38 7.48
CA TRP A 151 -3.10 15.54 8.33
C TRP A 151 -2.40 14.21 8.61
N PHE A 152 -3.16 13.16 8.86
CA PHE A 152 -2.59 11.83 9.09
C PHE A 152 -1.74 11.37 7.90
N ASN A 153 -2.25 11.50 6.69
CA ASN A 153 -1.54 11.08 5.47
C ASN A 153 -0.26 11.91 5.27
N ILE A 154 -0.32 13.21 5.50
CA ILE A 154 0.82 14.11 5.37
C ILE A 154 1.92 13.73 6.35
N VAL A 155 1.60 13.59 7.64
CA VAL A 155 2.56 13.23 8.69
C VAL A 155 3.13 11.83 8.44
N PHE A 156 2.29 10.88 8.09
CA PHE A 156 2.69 9.50 7.79
C PHE A 156 3.66 9.45 6.61
N LEU A 157 3.37 10.14 5.51
CA LEU A 157 4.24 10.14 4.32
C LEU A 157 5.58 10.83 4.59
N ILE A 158 5.61 11.93 5.37
CA ILE A 158 6.85 12.57 5.80
C ILE A 158 7.68 11.62 6.66
N PHE A 159 7.06 10.96 7.63
CA PHE A 159 7.72 9.97 8.48
C PHE A 159 8.29 8.82 7.64
N PHE A 160 7.49 8.26 6.74
CA PHE A 160 7.93 7.18 5.86
C PHE A 160 9.11 7.58 4.97
N ALA A 161 9.05 8.77 4.35
CA ALA A 161 10.16 9.29 3.56
C ALA A 161 11.44 9.47 4.40
N THR A 162 11.30 9.96 5.63
CA THR A 162 12.43 10.11 6.56
C THR A 162 13.06 8.76 6.90
N VAL A 163 12.25 7.74 7.20
CA VAL A 163 12.72 6.38 7.47
C VAL A 163 13.47 5.81 6.26
N LEU A 164 12.94 5.98 5.05
CA LEU A 164 13.64 5.54 3.83
C LEU A 164 14.98 6.24 3.63
N MET A 165 15.06 7.54 3.90
CA MET A 165 16.33 8.28 3.84
C MET A 165 17.35 7.76 4.86
N LEU A 166 16.92 7.47 6.09
CA LEU A 166 17.78 6.89 7.13
C LEU A 166 18.27 5.50 6.74
N ILE A 167 17.39 4.62 6.25
CA ILE A 167 17.77 3.28 5.77
C ILE A 167 18.79 3.39 4.65
N ARG A 168 18.53 4.27 3.67
CA ARG A 168 19.49 4.52 2.57
C ARG A 168 20.85 4.99 3.08
N ARG A 169 20.87 5.91 4.04
CA ARG A 169 22.11 6.42 4.65
C ARG A 169 22.86 5.32 5.39
N MET A 170 22.15 4.50 6.18
CA MET A 170 22.73 3.35 6.87
C MET A 170 23.31 2.34 5.89
N TRP A 171 22.59 2.05 4.80
CA TRP A 171 23.07 1.15 3.75
C TRP A 171 24.34 1.65 3.07
N LEU A 172 24.41 2.96 2.73
CA LEU A 172 25.61 3.54 2.13
C LEU A 172 26.81 3.46 3.09
N GLN A 173 26.62 3.79 4.37
CA GLN A 173 27.68 3.68 5.37
C GLN A 173 28.13 2.21 5.58
N PHE A 174 27.20 1.29 5.58
CA PHE A 174 27.52 -0.15 5.68
C PHE A 174 28.33 -0.60 4.48
N ARG A 175 27.92 -0.23 3.28
CA ARG A 175 28.64 -0.56 2.06
C ARG A 175 30.06 -0.02 2.07
N GLU A 176 30.23 1.27 2.34
CA GLU A 176 31.55 1.92 2.39
C GLU A 176 32.50 1.34 3.46
N ARG A 177 31.94 0.89 4.58
CA ARG A 177 32.76 0.37 5.69
C ARG A 177 33.04 -1.13 5.62
N THR A 178 32.18 -1.89 4.98
CA THR A 178 32.22 -3.35 5.05
C THR A 178 32.37 -3.99 3.67
N ILE A 179 31.61 -3.53 2.68
CA ILE A 179 31.60 -4.18 1.37
C ILE A 179 32.73 -3.68 0.49
N ASP A 180 32.90 -2.38 0.38
CA ASP A 180 33.88 -1.79 -0.53
C ASP A 180 35.32 -2.24 -0.18
N PRO A 181 35.78 -2.27 1.10
CA PRO A 181 37.10 -2.80 1.44
C PRO A 181 37.28 -4.30 1.11
N LEU A 182 36.23 -5.10 1.35
CA LEU A 182 36.28 -6.54 1.04
C LEU A 182 36.39 -6.80 -0.48
N VAL A 183 35.76 -5.96 -1.29
CA VAL A 183 35.87 -6.07 -2.75
C VAL A 183 37.28 -5.66 -3.21
N GLU A 184 37.84 -4.57 -2.65
CA GLU A 184 39.20 -4.14 -2.93
C GLU A 184 40.23 -5.23 -2.57
N ASP A 185 40.13 -5.85 -1.38
CA ASP A 185 40.98 -6.93 -0.93
C ASP A 185 40.93 -8.16 -1.89
N VAL A 186 39.73 -8.46 -2.40
CA VAL A 186 39.54 -9.57 -3.37
C VAL A 186 40.16 -9.22 -4.73
N ASP A 187 39.95 -7.98 -5.21
CA ASP A 187 40.51 -7.55 -6.50
C ASP A 187 42.04 -7.51 -6.44
N GLU A 188 42.66 -7.02 -5.35
CA GLU A 188 44.11 -7.09 -5.15
C GLU A 188 44.62 -8.52 -5.11
N ALA A 189 43.91 -9.42 -4.42
CA ALA A 189 44.30 -10.85 -4.38
C ALA A 189 44.21 -11.53 -5.76
N TRP A 190 43.24 -11.15 -6.60
CA TRP A 190 43.13 -11.63 -7.97
C TRP A 190 44.23 -11.08 -8.88
N ASP A 191 44.58 -9.83 -8.77
CA ASP A 191 45.65 -9.21 -9.54
C ASP A 191 46.99 -9.84 -9.18
N ASP A 192 47.31 -10.00 -7.89
CA ASP A 192 48.49 -10.70 -7.40
C ASP A 192 48.59 -12.16 -7.92
N ALA A 193 47.49 -12.90 -7.88
CA ALA A 193 47.43 -14.27 -8.38
C ALA A 193 47.67 -14.34 -9.90
N THR A 194 47.14 -13.34 -10.61
CA THR A 194 47.30 -13.24 -12.07
C THR A 194 48.72 -12.86 -12.45
N GLU A 195 49.38 -11.95 -11.73
CA GLU A 195 50.78 -11.59 -11.94
C GLU A 195 51.72 -12.78 -11.66
N ARG A 196 51.55 -13.49 -10.54
CA ARG A 196 52.33 -14.70 -10.22
C ARG A 196 52.22 -15.77 -11.30
N THR A 197 51.02 -15.95 -11.85
CA THR A 197 50.76 -16.91 -12.93
C THR A 197 51.49 -16.51 -14.24
N ARG A 198 51.46 -15.20 -14.57
CA ARG A 198 52.16 -14.66 -15.73
C ARG A 198 53.70 -14.77 -15.61
N ASP A 199 54.24 -14.49 -14.43
CA ASP A 199 55.68 -14.56 -14.17
C ASP A 199 56.18 -16.02 -14.20
N THR A 200 55.40 -16.95 -13.65
CA THR A 200 55.67 -18.37 -13.75
C THR A 200 55.68 -18.84 -15.23
N ALA A 201 54.67 -18.39 -16.00
CA ALA A 201 54.61 -18.70 -17.43
C ALA A 201 55.78 -18.08 -18.23
N ARG A 202 56.24 -16.87 -17.91
CA ARG A 202 57.41 -16.23 -18.49
C ARG A 202 58.70 -16.97 -18.12
N GLY A 203 58.81 -17.37 -16.85
CA GLY A 203 59.97 -18.18 -16.37
C GLY A 203 60.13 -19.50 -17.12
N ILE A 204 59.01 -20.23 -17.30
CA ILE A 204 58.95 -21.49 -18.04
C ILE A 204 59.34 -21.27 -19.52
N LYS A 205 58.81 -20.22 -20.16
CA LYS A 205 59.08 -19.88 -21.54
C LYS A 205 60.55 -19.48 -21.74
N GLY A 206 61.12 -18.73 -20.80
CA GLY A 206 62.55 -18.37 -20.78
C GLY A 206 63.51 -19.58 -20.62
N TRP A 207 63.10 -20.59 -19.83
CA TRP A 207 63.84 -21.80 -19.63
C TRP A 207 63.92 -22.65 -20.91
N PHE A 208 62.82 -22.74 -21.66
CA PHE A 208 62.75 -23.46 -22.92
C PHE A 208 63.53 -22.73 -24.06
N SER A 209 63.64 -21.41 -24.06
CA SER A 209 64.29 -20.62 -25.05
C SER A 209 65.82 -20.62 -24.87
N LYS A 210 66.37 -20.95 -23.70
CA LYS A 210 67.79 -20.97 -23.38
C LYS A 210 68.48 -22.30 -23.70
N LYS A 211 67.73 -23.30 -24.20
CA LYS A 211 68.20 -24.64 -24.56
C LYS A 211 68.33 -24.87 -26.09
N ARG A 212 68.45 -23.81 -26.88
CA ARG A 212 68.82 -23.88 -28.30
C ARG A 212 70.14 -23.21 -28.56
#